data_33bbf3ad7cf7fe87f2f454a6eaaf8efc
#
_entry.id   33bbf3ad7cf7fe87f2f454a6eaaf8efc
#
_cell.length_a   1.000
_cell.length_b   1.000
_cell.length_c   1.000
_cell.angle_alpha   90.00
_cell.angle_beta   90.00
_cell.angle_gamma   90.00
#
_symmetry.space_group_name_H-M   'P 1'
#
loop_
_entity.id
_entity.type
_entity.pdbx_description
1 polymer ?
#
loop_
_entity_poly.entity_id
_entity_poly.type
_entity_poly.pdbx_seq_one_letter_code
_entity_poly.pdbx_strand_id
1 'polypeptide(L)'
;MLNFKNIHIGQMIKERIAESEMETLRICNFFNCTEDEVIEMYQQENLPTDILLKWSKLLEYDFFRIYTQHLILYAPIKSENPNREKSLLPQFRKNIYTREIIDFILERIRTNEMSKNEVIERYRIPKTTLYKWISKYSLIKAK
;
A
#
# COMPACT_ATOMS: atom_id res chain seq x y z
N MET A 1 6.98 10.93 4.02
CA MET A 1 5.76 10.15 4.30
C MET A 1 5.19 9.62 3.00
N LEU A 2 4.86 8.36 2.95
CA LEU A 2 4.33 7.71 1.75
C LEU A 2 2.93 8.25 1.41
N ASN A 3 2.75 8.71 0.17
CA ASN A 3 1.47 9.22 -0.30
C ASN A 3 0.73 8.14 -1.09
N PHE A 4 -0.24 7.48 -0.45
CA PHE A 4 -1.04 6.45 -1.10
C PHE A 4 -2.06 6.99 -2.09
N LYS A 5 -2.32 8.30 -2.10
CA LYS A 5 -3.24 8.92 -3.05
C LYS A 5 -2.61 9.03 -4.44
N ASN A 6 -1.37 9.49 -4.48
CA ASN A 6 -0.62 9.69 -5.71
C ASN A 6 0.65 8.85 -5.66
N ILE A 7 0.59 7.65 -6.20
CA ILE A 7 1.68 6.70 -6.19
C ILE A 7 2.60 6.96 -7.37
N HIS A 8 3.89 7.21 -7.10
CA HIS A 8 4.93 7.25 -8.11
C HIS A 8 5.81 6.01 -7.94
N ILE A 9 5.51 4.96 -8.70
CA ILE A 9 6.14 3.65 -8.49
C ILE A 9 7.64 3.65 -8.78
N GLY A 10 8.08 4.37 -9.79
CA GLY A 10 9.50 4.47 -10.13
C GLY A 10 10.33 5.05 -9.00
N GLN A 11 9.82 6.09 -8.33
CA GLN A 11 10.48 6.70 -7.18
C GLN A 11 10.56 5.74 -5.99
N MET A 12 9.50 5.00 -5.72
CA MET A 12 9.47 4.01 -4.64
C MET A 12 10.48 2.88 -4.86
N ILE A 13 10.62 2.43 -6.11
CA ILE A 13 11.64 1.45 -6.49
C ILE A 13 13.03 2.02 -6.24
N LYS A 14 13.28 3.26 -6.64
CA LYS A 14 14.56 3.95 -6.43
C LYS A 14 14.90 4.05 -4.94
N GLU A 15 13.93 4.40 -4.11
CA GLU A 15 14.11 4.46 -2.65
C GLU A 15 14.44 3.08 -2.07
N ARG A 16 13.74 2.03 -2.50
CA ARG A 16 14.01 0.67 -2.05
C ARG A 16 15.39 0.17 -2.46
N ILE A 17 15.86 0.55 -3.65
CA ILE A 17 17.23 0.24 -4.10
C ILE A 17 18.27 0.92 -3.20
N ALA A 18 18.07 2.19 -2.87
CA ALA A 18 18.94 2.92 -1.96
C ALA A 18 19.03 2.25 -0.57
N GLU A 19 17.90 1.77 -0.05
CA GLU A 19 17.85 1.05 1.22
C GLU A 19 18.56 -0.31 1.17
N SER A 20 18.45 -1.02 0.04
CA SER A 20 19.02 -2.35 -0.14
C SER A 20 20.49 -2.35 -0.57
N GLU A 21 21.04 -1.18 -0.90
CA GLU A 21 22.41 -1.01 -1.41
C GLU A 21 22.73 -1.91 -2.62
N MET A 22 21.72 -2.17 -3.46
CA MET A 22 21.87 -3.03 -4.62
C MET A 22 22.66 -2.35 -5.73
N GLU A 23 23.63 -3.05 -6.28
CA GLU A 23 24.45 -2.53 -7.37
C GLU A 23 23.66 -2.44 -8.69
N THR A 24 23.88 -1.36 -9.45
CA THR A 24 23.23 -1.12 -10.74
C THR A 24 23.51 -2.25 -11.74
N LEU A 25 24.72 -2.80 -11.73
CA LEU A 25 25.08 -3.91 -12.63
C LEU A 25 24.19 -5.14 -12.41
N ARG A 26 23.90 -5.46 -11.16
CA ARG A 26 23.00 -6.57 -10.83
C ARG A 26 21.60 -6.34 -11.36
N ILE A 27 21.10 -5.13 -11.26
CA ILE A 27 19.79 -4.73 -11.78
C ILE A 27 19.75 -4.87 -13.30
N CYS A 28 20.77 -4.33 -13.99
CA CYS A 28 20.88 -4.41 -15.44
C CYS A 28 20.94 -5.86 -15.94
N ASN A 29 21.70 -6.71 -15.25
CA ASN A 29 21.78 -8.13 -15.59
C ASN A 29 20.47 -8.87 -15.37
N PHE A 30 19.75 -8.55 -14.29
CA PHE A 30 18.45 -9.15 -14.00
C PHE A 30 17.41 -8.79 -15.06
N PHE A 31 17.34 -7.52 -15.46
CA PHE A 31 16.39 -7.04 -16.47
C PHE A 31 16.88 -7.22 -17.90
N ASN A 32 18.15 -7.57 -18.11
CA ASN A 32 18.80 -7.61 -19.41
C ASN A 32 18.61 -6.28 -20.17
N CYS A 33 18.95 -5.18 -19.50
CA CYS A 33 18.78 -3.83 -20.02
C CYS A 33 19.99 -2.96 -19.67
N THR A 34 19.99 -1.75 -20.23
CA THR A 34 21.03 -0.75 -19.96
C THR A 34 20.74 0.04 -18.69
N GLU A 35 21.77 0.71 -18.16
CA GLU A 35 21.60 1.61 -17.01
C GLU A 35 20.62 2.77 -17.32
N ASP A 36 20.65 3.31 -18.54
CA ASP A 36 19.73 4.38 -18.94
C ASP A 36 18.27 3.92 -18.93
N GLU A 37 18.02 2.68 -19.34
CA GLU A 37 16.67 2.07 -19.27
C GLU A 37 16.19 1.90 -17.82
N VAL A 38 17.10 1.57 -16.90
CA VAL A 38 16.79 1.50 -15.46
C VAL A 38 16.44 2.89 -14.93
N ILE A 39 17.22 3.90 -15.28
CA ILE A 39 16.97 5.30 -14.87
C ILE A 39 15.62 5.80 -15.40
N GLU A 40 15.26 5.44 -16.62
CA GLU A 40 13.95 5.76 -17.19
C GLU A 40 12.81 5.14 -16.36
N MET A 41 12.96 3.90 -15.90
CA MET A 41 11.98 3.26 -15.03
C MET A 41 11.78 4.02 -13.72
N TYR A 42 12.84 4.59 -13.15
CA TYR A 42 12.73 5.41 -11.93
C TYR A 42 11.91 6.68 -12.12
N GLN A 43 11.84 7.19 -13.35
CA GLN A 43 11.10 8.41 -13.69
C GLN A 43 9.63 8.14 -14.01
N GLN A 44 9.23 6.88 -14.17
CA GLN A 44 7.86 6.51 -14.51
C GLN A 44 6.95 6.49 -13.28
N GLU A 45 5.84 7.21 -13.36
CA GLU A 45 4.80 7.13 -12.33
C GLU A 45 4.16 5.75 -12.27
N ASN A 46 4.04 5.10 -13.44
CA ASN A 46 3.41 3.80 -13.60
C ASN A 46 4.35 2.88 -14.38
N LEU A 47 4.34 1.61 -14.07
CA LEU A 47 5.06 0.58 -14.80
C LEU A 47 4.09 -0.54 -15.22
N PRO A 48 4.35 -1.22 -16.35
CA PRO A 48 3.62 -2.43 -16.68
C PRO A 48 3.70 -3.45 -15.53
N THR A 49 2.61 -4.17 -15.29
CA THR A 49 2.52 -5.09 -14.17
C THR A 49 3.56 -6.22 -14.20
N ASP A 50 3.95 -6.69 -15.39
CA ASP A 50 5.01 -7.68 -15.54
C ASP A 50 6.38 -7.14 -15.11
N ILE A 51 6.67 -5.89 -15.42
CA ILE A 51 7.89 -5.20 -14.98
C ILE A 51 7.86 -4.98 -13.46
N LEU A 52 6.73 -4.57 -12.92
CA LEU A 52 6.56 -4.40 -11.48
C LEU A 52 6.72 -5.72 -10.72
N LEU A 53 6.24 -6.84 -11.28
CA LEU A 53 6.48 -8.17 -10.72
C LEU A 53 7.97 -8.49 -10.65
N LYS A 54 8.73 -8.18 -11.69
CA LYS A 54 10.19 -8.38 -11.72
C LYS A 54 10.89 -7.56 -10.66
N TRP A 55 10.53 -6.28 -10.51
CA TRP A 55 11.06 -5.44 -9.45
C TRP A 55 10.74 -5.97 -8.05
N SER A 56 9.51 -6.42 -7.86
CA SER A 56 9.09 -7.00 -6.58
C SER A 56 9.89 -8.25 -6.22
N LYS A 57 10.16 -9.10 -7.21
CA LYS A 57 10.99 -10.30 -7.03
C LYS A 57 12.46 -9.95 -6.74
N LEU A 58 13.02 -9.03 -7.50
CA LEU A 58 14.42 -8.63 -7.36
C LEU A 58 14.70 -8.00 -5.99
N LEU A 59 13.82 -7.09 -5.54
CA LEU A 59 14.00 -6.34 -4.31
C LEU A 59 13.36 -7.02 -3.09
N GLU A 60 12.75 -8.17 -3.28
CA GLU A 60 12.04 -8.90 -2.22
C GLU A 60 11.07 -7.99 -1.47
N TYR A 61 10.32 -7.18 -2.23
CA TYR A 61 9.35 -6.22 -1.71
C TYR A 61 8.09 -6.23 -2.54
N ASP A 62 6.95 -6.40 -1.91
CA ASP A 62 5.66 -6.46 -2.59
C ASP A 62 5.11 -5.05 -2.88
N PHE A 63 5.50 -4.47 -4.02
CA PHE A 63 5.02 -3.16 -4.46
C PHE A 63 3.51 -3.13 -4.74
N PHE A 64 2.89 -4.27 -5.01
CA PHE A 64 1.44 -4.34 -5.25
C PHE A 64 0.63 -4.01 -4.01
N ARG A 65 1.17 -4.23 -2.82
CA ARG A 65 0.51 -3.84 -1.56
C ARG A 65 0.36 -2.32 -1.41
N ILE A 66 1.20 -1.54 -2.03
CA ILE A 66 1.05 -0.08 -2.07
C ILE A 66 -0.26 0.29 -2.77
N TYR A 67 -0.54 -0.35 -3.90
CA TYR A 67 -1.81 -0.15 -4.61
C TYR A 67 -3.00 -0.68 -3.84
N THR A 68 -2.86 -1.79 -3.13
CA THR A 68 -3.89 -2.32 -2.24
C THR A 68 -4.22 -1.31 -1.13
N GLN A 69 -3.22 -0.65 -0.56
CA GLN A 69 -3.44 0.39 0.46
C GLN A 69 -4.16 1.61 -0.13
N HIS A 70 -3.85 1.98 -1.37
CA HIS A 70 -4.62 3.01 -2.07
C HIS A 70 -6.12 2.65 -2.15
N LEU A 71 -6.42 1.42 -2.52
CA LEU A 71 -7.80 0.94 -2.61
C LEU A 71 -8.51 0.98 -1.25
N ILE A 72 -7.83 0.62 -0.18
CA ILE A 72 -8.39 0.67 1.18
C ILE A 72 -8.81 2.09 1.56
N LEU A 73 -7.99 3.09 1.24
CA LEU A 73 -8.25 4.47 1.62
C LEU A 73 -9.21 5.20 0.68
N TYR A 74 -9.14 4.94 -0.63
CA TYR A 74 -9.82 5.76 -1.63
C TYR A 74 -10.90 5.03 -2.42
N ALA A 75 -10.93 3.70 -2.35
CA ALA A 75 -11.96 2.88 -3.00
C ALA A 75 -12.26 1.63 -2.14
N PRO A 76 -12.68 1.81 -0.88
CA PRO A 76 -12.89 0.67 0.00
C PRO A 76 -13.98 -0.26 -0.53
N ILE A 77 -13.70 -1.55 -0.49
CA ILE A 77 -14.58 -2.59 -1.01
C ILE A 77 -15.82 -2.70 -0.11
N LYS A 78 -16.98 -2.76 -0.73
CA LYS A 78 -18.24 -3.00 -0.01
C LYS A 78 -18.21 -4.39 0.63
N SER A 79 -18.72 -4.49 1.86
CA SER A 79 -18.92 -5.78 2.50
C SER A 79 -19.73 -6.71 1.60
N GLU A 80 -19.45 -8.01 1.67
CA GLU A 80 -20.06 -9.00 0.81
C GLU A 80 -21.58 -8.89 0.79
N ASN A 81 -22.13 -8.69 -0.38
CA ASN A 81 -23.56 -8.85 -0.61
C ASN A 81 -23.82 -10.36 -0.74
N PRO A 82 -24.62 -11.00 0.14
CA PRO A 82 -24.90 -12.43 0.05
C PRO A 82 -25.56 -12.85 -1.29
N ASN A 83 -26.11 -11.90 -2.03
CA ASN A 83 -26.72 -12.11 -3.35
C ASN A 83 -25.74 -11.88 -4.52
N ARG A 84 -24.46 -11.64 -4.23
CA ARG A 84 -23.46 -11.41 -5.28
C ARG A 84 -23.17 -12.73 -6.00
N GLU A 85 -23.25 -12.69 -7.32
CA GLU A 85 -22.85 -13.84 -8.15
C GLU A 85 -21.46 -14.30 -7.78
N LYS A 86 -21.26 -15.62 -7.74
CA LYS A 86 -19.94 -16.19 -7.43
C LYS A 86 -18.97 -15.82 -8.52
N SER A 87 -17.93 -15.09 -8.15
CA SER A 87 -16.83 -14.76 -9.06
C SER A 87 -15.98 -16.01 -9.35
N LEU A 88 -15.47 -16.11 -10.58
CA LEU A 88 -14.46 -17.12 -10.93
C LEU A 88 -13.08 -16.73 -10.40
N LEU A 89 -12.92 -15.48 -9.95
CA LEU A 89 -11.67 -14.98 -9.39
C LEU A 89 -11.55 -15.34 -7.92
N PRO A 90 -10.32 -15.49 -7.42
CA PRO A 90 -10.10 -15.70 -5.99
C PRO A 90 -10.74 -14.61 -5.14
N GLN A 91 -11.27 -14.98 -4.00
CA GLN A 91 -11.85 -14.04 -3.03
C GLN A 91 -10.85 -13.75 -1.92
N PHE A 92 -10.64 -12.46 -1.65
CA PHE A 92 -9.77 -12.01 -0.56
C PHE A 92 -10.64 -11.55 0.60
N ARG A 93 -10.54 -12.26 1.74
CA ARG A 93 -11.46 -12.07 2.88
C ARG A 93 -11.03 -10.96 3.84
N LYS A 94 -9.73 -10.64 3.87
CA LYS A 94 -9.19 -9.68 4.83
C LYS A 94 -8.33 -8.63 4.14
N ASN A 95 -8.54 -7.37 4.51
CA ASN A 95 -7.62 -6.31 4.18
C ASN A 95 -6.39 -6.40 5.08
N ILE A 96 -5.23 -6.17 4.51
CA ILE A 96 -3.99 -6.05 5.24
C ILE A 96 -3.70 -4.55 5.41
N TYR A 97 -3.76 -4.07 6.64
CA TYR A 97 -3.52 -2.66 6.95
C TYR A 97 -2.08 -2.47 7.38
N THR A 98 -1.35 -1.60 6.68
CA THR A 98 0.00 -1.20 7.10
C THR A 98 -0.07 -0.24 8.28
N ARG A 99 1.06 -0.06 8.97
CA ARG A 99 1.15 0.89 10.07
C ARG A 99 0.83 2.31 9.62
N GLU A 100 1.27 2.68 8.44
CA GLU A 100 1.02 4.00 7.82
C GLU A 100 -0.47 4.26 7.64
N ILE A 101 -1.22 3.26 7.18
CA ILE A 101 -2.69 3.35 7.04
C ILE A 101 -3.36 3.53 8.41
N ILE A 102 -2.94 2.74 9.38
CA ILE A 102 -3.48 2.80 10.74
C ILE A 102 -3.23 4.19 11.34
N ASP A 103 -2.01 4.69 11.24
CA ASP A 103 -1.64 6.01 11.75
C ASP A 103 -2.41 7.13 11.04
N PHE A 104 -2.58 7.03 9.72
CA PHE A 104 -3.36 7.99 8.94
C PHE A 104 -4.82 8.06 9.42
N ILE A 105 -5.45 6.93 9.64
CA ILE A 105 -6.85 6.85 10.09
C ILE A 105 -6.99 7.36 11.52
N LEU A 106 -6.10 6.94 12.42
CA LEU A 106 -6.12 7.38 13.82
C LEU A 106 -5.87 8.89 13.95
N GLU A 107 -5.01 9.46 13.10
CA GLU A 107 -4.76 10.89 13.06
C GLU A 107 -6.03 11.68 12.73
N ARG A 108 -6.83 11.22 11.77
CA ARG A 108 -8.10 11.86 11.42
C ARG A 108 -9.10 11.88 12.58
N ILE A 109 -9.09 10.83 13.40
CA ILE A 109 -9.92 10.79 14.60
C ILE A 109 -9.36 11.74 15.66
N ARG A 110 -8.04 11.76 15.86
CA ARG A 110 -7.37 12.58 16.85
C ARG A 110 -7.53 14.09 16.58
N THR A 111 -7.47 14.46 15.31
CA THR A 111 -7.65 15.87 14.88
C THR A 111 -9.11 16.29 14.77
N ASN A 112 -10.05 15.42 15.10
CA ASN A 112 -11.49 15.63 14.95
C ASN A 112 -11.95 15.91 13.51
N GLU A 113 -11.16 15.52 12.52
CA GLU A 113 -11.60 15.60 11.12
C GLU A 113 -12.70 14.58 10.82
N MET A 114 -12.70 13.45 11.51
CA MET A 114 -13.70 12.41 11.39
C MET A 114 -14.00 11.79 12.76
N SER A 115 -15.26 11.44 12.97
CA SER A 115 -15.67 10.62 14.12
C SER A 115 -15.32 9.14 13.89
N LYS A 116 -15.34 8.35 14.96
CA LYS A 116 -15.14 6.89 14.87
C LYS A 116 -16.15 6.23 13.92
N ASN A 117 -17.42 6.63 13.99
CA ASN A 117 -18.46 6.10 13.14
C ASN A 117 -18.25 6.47 11.66
N GLU A 118 -17.85 7.70 11.38
CA GLU A 118 -17.53 8.15 10.03
C GLU A 118 -16.37 7.37 9.42
N VAL A 119 -15.35 7.06 10.22
CA VAL A 119 -14.21 6.23 9.80
C VAL A 119 -14.67 4.81 9.45
N ILE A 120 -15.50 4.20 10.30
CA ILE A 120 -16.04 2.86 10.06
C ILE A 120 -16.83 2.81 8.76
N GLU A 121 -17.68 3.79 8.52
CA GLU A 121 -18.50 3.85 7.31
C GLU A 121 -17.67 4.14 6.06
N ARG A 122 -16.78 5.14 6.13
CA ARG A 122 -15.99 5.57 4.97
C ARG A 122 -14.98 4.54 4.52
N TYR A 123 -14.21 3.98 5.44
CA TYR A 123 -13.13 3.03 5.12
C TYR A 123 -13.56 1.58 5.23
N ARG A 124 -14.81 1.34 5.63
CA ARG A 124 -15.38 -0.02 5.79
C ARG A 124 -14.54 -0.91 6.69
N ILE A 125 -14.06 -0.32 7.77
CA ILE A 125 -13.28 -1.00 8.79
C ILE A 125 -14.23 -1.60 9.82
N PRO A 126 -14.08 -2.88 10.19
CA PRO A 126 -14.88 -3.45 11.28
C PRO A 126 -14.68 -2.65 12.58
N LYS A 127 -15.77 -2.42 13.29
CA LYS A 127 -15.76 -1.68 14.57
C LYS A 127 -14.73 -2.27 15.55
N THR A 128 -14.67 -3.58 15.64
CA THR A 128 -13.73 -4.30 16.51
C THR A 128 -12.28 -4.02 16.15
N THR A 129 -11.97 -3.95 14.86
CA THR A 129 -10.63 -3.64 14.36
C THR A 129 -10.23 -2.21 14.73
N LEU A 130 -11.09 -1.23 14.48
CA LEU A 130 -10.81 0.18 14.81
C LEU A 130 -10.58 0.36 16.31
N TYR A 131 -11.43 -0.23 17.15
CA TYR A 131 -11.29 -0.10 18.60
C TYR A 131 -10.02 -0.79 19.13
N LYS A 132 -9.59 -1.89 18.53
CA LYS A 132 -8.28 -2.49 18.82
C LYS A 132 -7.13 -1.54 18.49
N TRP A 133 -7.19 -0.87 17.36
CA TRP A 133 -6.17 0.12 16.98
C TRP A 133 -6.11 1.29 17.96
N ILE A 134 -7.26 1.83 18.32
CA ILE A 134 -7.35 2.93 19.29
C ILE A 134 -6.73 2.51 20.62
N SER A 135 -7.10 1.33 21.13
CA SER A 135 -6.57 0.79 22.37
C SER A 135 -5.06 0.55 22.31
N LYS A 136 -4.59 -0.08 21.24
CA LYS A 136 -3.18 -0.49 21.10
C LYS A 136 -2.24 0.68 20.82
N TYR A 137 -2.64 1.61 19.98
CA TYR A 137 -1.74 2.66 19.48
C TYR A 137 -1.90 4.02 20.17
N SER A 138 -3.02 4.29 20.82
CA SER A 138 -3.19 5.52 21.62
C SER A 138 -2.27 5.55 22.84
N LEU A 139 -1.97 4.42 23.44
CA LEU A 139 -1.09 4.31 24.60
C LEU A 139 0.38 4.59 24.27
N ILE A 140 0.79 4.40 23.02
CA ILE A 140 2.19 4.61 22.60
C ILE A 140 2.51 6.09 22.39
N LYS A 141 1.51 6.91 22.04
CA LYS A 141 1.68 8.36 21.86
C LYS A 141 1.52 9.18 23.15
N ALA A 142 1.08 8.57 24.24
CA ALA A 142 0.93 9.23 25.54
C ALA A 142 2.22 9.20 26.39
N LYS A 143 3.28 8.61 25.88
CA LYS A 143 4.62 8.63 26.44
C LYS A 143 5.52 9.47 25.55
#